data_629d9cd831b053a00fe87fdee775d6f5
#
_entry.id   629d9cd831b053a00fe87fdee775d6f5
#
_cell.length_a   1.000
_cell.length_b   1.000
_cell.length_c   1.000
_cell.angle_alpha   90.00
_cell.angle_beta   90.00
_cell.angle_gamma   90.00
#
_symmetry.space_group_name_H-M   'P 1'
#
loop_
_entity.id
_entity.type
_entity.pdbx_description
1 polymer ?
#
loop_
_entity_poly.entity_id
_entity_poly.type
_entity_poly.pdbx_seq_one_letter_code
_entity_poly.pdbx_strand_id
1 'polypeptide(L)'
;MKFTDLQRIYGAAGHELRTLLLSIDLSTFDGARAEEVKRKARRIVTYLNGVSGRWTRQTTKVAYEKAAEKAKAQLWKLGRRIPRGVIPARSGPQVVEATADTALLKATGSIMRTVEQFVSAALMGTGATKNIIGAVQEFDYGDVAGWIENLAADAVKKQLSANVLKKEIMDILRGYTTKENFITIMTTAGERTYNLAKYSEMVAQTTLAQAQTQATIDQCALYENDLVQVSSHGTVCDICLEYEGNVYSLSGNDPEYPKLDKDCPFHPNCAHGLEPTTEANISYKEREG
;
A
#
# COMPACT_ATOMS: atom_id res chain seq x y z
N MET A 1 -14.69 -6.39 10.58
CA MET A 1 -14.26 -5.00 10.40
C MET A 1 -14.55 -4.63 8.95
N LYS A 2 -15.16 -3.48 8.66
CA LYS A 2 -15.50 -3.06 7.30
C LYS A 2 -14.27 -2.47 6.59
N PHE A 3 -14.31 -2.41 5.26
CA PHE A 3 -13.29 -1.74 4.43
C PHE A 3 -12.98 -0.31 4.91
N THR A 4 -14.00 0.49 5.13
CA THR A 4 -13.91 1.88 5.58
C THR A 4 -13.31 2.04 6.99
N ASP A 5 -13.28 0.98 7.79
CA ASP A 5 -12.73 1.05 9.15
C ASP A 5 -11.21 1.19 9.13
N LEU A 6 -10.51 0.51 8.19
CA LEU A 6 -9.05 0.63 8.06
C LEU A 6 -8.65 2.06 7.67
N GLN A 7 -9.31 2.62 6.65
CA GLN A 7 -9.06 4.00 6.19
C GLN A 7 -9.29 5.02 7.32
N ARG A 8 -10.40 4.89 8.07
CA ARG A 8 -10.71 5.78 9.20
C ARG A 8 -9.66 5.69 10.31
N ILE A 9 -9.19 4.49 10.64
CA ILE A 9 -8.20 4.26 11.70
C ILE A 9 -6.83 4.85 11.28
N TYR A 10 -6.41 4.62 10.03
CA TYR A 10 -5.16 5.19 9.52
C TYR A 10 -5.25 6.72 9.39
N GLY A 11 -6.39 7.27 8.99
CA GLY A 11 -6.62 8.71 8.97
C GLY A 11 -6.52 9.35 10.37
N ALA A 12 -7.14 8.72 11.37
CA ALA A 12 -7.04 9.17 12.76
C ALA A 12 -5.59 9.11 13.29
N ALA A 13 -4.87 8.04 12.98
CA ALA A 13 -3.46 7.90 13.35
C ALA A 13 -2.57 8.95 12.66
N GLY A 14 -2.83 9.27 11.38
CA GLY A 14 -2.15 10.35 10.67
C GLY A 14 -2.34 11.70 11.33
N HIS A 15 -3.57 12.00 11.72
CA HIS A 15 -3.88 13.22 12.45
C HIS A 15 -3.19 13.30 13.82
N GLU A 16 -3.18 12.18 14.58
CA GLU A 16 -2.51 12.11 15.88
C GLU A 16 -1.00 12.28 15.75
N LEU A 17 -0.36 11.62 14.76
CA LEU A 17 1.06 11.79 14.46
C LEU A 17 1.39 13.24 14.06
N ARG A 18 0.57 13.84 13.20
CA ARG A 18 0.73 15.25 12.82
C ARG A 18 0.67 16.15 14.04
N THR A 19 -0.34 15.99 14.90
CA THR A 19 -0.50 16.80 16.11
C THR A 19 0.69 16.62 17.05
N LEU A 20 1.18 15.39 17.21
CA LEU A 20 2.36 15.07 18.00
C LEU A 20 3.60 15.81 17.48
N LEU A 21 3.85 15.79 16.17
CA LEU A 21 5.03 16.44 15.59
C LEU A 21 4.93 17.96 15.61
N LEU A 22 3.74 18.52 15.38
CA LEU A 22 3.52 19.98 15.45
C LEU A 22 3.55 20.54 16.87
N SER A 23 3.40 19.70 17.90
CA SER A 23 3.53 20.10 19.31
C SER A 23 4.97 20.29 19.76
N ILE A 24 5.97 19.97 18.92
CA ILE A 24 7.39 20.16 19.23
C ILE A 24 7.71 21.65 19.30
N ASP A 25 8.18 22.08 20.49
CA ASP A 25 8.69 23.44 20.70
C ASP A 25 10.23 23.42 20.63
N LEU A 26 10.77 23.95 19.52
CA LEU A 26 12.21 23.97 19.28
C LEU A 26 13.01 24.75 20.35
N SER A 27 12.37 25.64 21.11
CA SER A 27 13.05 26.40 22.15
C SER A 27 13.42 25.54 23.37
N THR A 28 12.69 24.44 23.57
CA THR A 28 12.83 23.55 24.73
C THR A 28 13.04 22.11 24.33
N PHE A 29 13.16 21.79 23.05
CA PHE A 29 13.27 20.41 22.56
C PHE A 29 14.67 19.87 22.81
N ASP A 30 14.75 18.75 23.51
CA ASP A 30 15.98 18.06 23.90
C ASP A 30 15.90 16.55 23.62
N GLY A 31 16.96 15.82 23.92
CA GLY A 31 17.02 14.39 23.71
C GLY A 31 15.95 13.59 24.48
N ALA A 32 15.58 14.02 25.69
CA ALA A 32 14.56 13.35 26.49
C ALA A 32 13.17 13.52 25.87
N ARG A 33 12.84 14.71 25.39
CA ARG A 33 11.60 14.99 24.68
C ARG A 33 11.55 14.30 23.31
N ALA A 34 12.69 14.22 22.63
CA ALA A 34 12.82 13.44 21.39
C ALA A 34 12.44 11.96 21.60
N GLU A 35 12.96 11.34 22.65
CA GLU A 35 12.60 9.96 22.97
C GLU A 35 11.13 9.80 23.41
N GLU A 36 10.56 10.81 24.06
CA GLU A 36 9.12 10.80 24.36
C GLU A 36 8.26 10.84 23.09
N VAL A 37 8.59 11.70 22.12
CA VAL A 37 7.90 11.77 20.82
C VAL A 37 8.00 10.44 20.09
N LYS A 38 9.20 9.88 19.97
CA LYS A 38 9.40 8.57 19.34
C LYS A 38 8.61 7.46 20.05
N ARG A 39 8.56 7.46 21.37
CA ARG A 39 7.79 6.47 22.15
C ARG A 39 6.28 6.60 21.90
N LYS A 40 5.75 7.82 21.84
CA LYS A 40 4.32 8.05 21.48
C LYS A 40 4.03 7.57 20.06
N ALA A 41 4.88 7.89 19.09
CA ALA A 41 4.74 7.42 17.72
C ALA A 41 4.79 5.89 17.61
N ARG A 42 5.72 5.21 18.33
CA ARG A 42 5.76 3.74 18.38
C ARG A 42 4.47 3.13 18.92
N ARG A 43 3.80 3.74 19.89
CA ARG A 43 2.49 3.27 20.38
C ARG A 43 1.43 3.32 19.30
N ILE A 44 1.35 4.43 18.53
CA ILE A 44 0.43 4.57 17.41
C ILE A 44 0.71 3.48 16.35
N VAL A 45 1.97 3.29 15.99
CA VAL A 45 2.39 2.26 15.01
C VAL A 45 2.06 0.84 15.51
N THR A 46 2.32 0.54 16.78
CA THR A 46 1.97 -0.77 17.36
C THR A 46 0.46 -1.02 17.32
N TYR A 47 -0.34 0.00 17.62
CA TYR A 47 -1.80 -0.08 17.49
C TYR A 47 -2.22 -0.34 16.04
N LEU A 48 -1.66 0.40 15.07
CA LEU A 48 -1.93 0.20 13.64
C LEU A 48 -1.59 -1.23 13.19
N ASN A 49 -0.44 -1.77 13.58
CA ASN A 49 -0.05 -3.14 13.26
C ASN A 49 -1.06 -4.16 13.79
N GLY A 50 -1.51 -4.00 15.03
CA GLY A 50 -2.50 -4.89 15.64
C GLY A 50 -3.87 -4.81 14.95
N VAL A 51 -4.30 -3.62 14.55
CA VAL A 51 -5.56 -3.43 13.81
C VAL A 51 -5.45 -4.00 12.41
N SER A 52 -4.35 -3.70 11.70
CA SER A 52 -4.09 -4.17 10.34
C SER A 52 -4.15 -5.69 10.25
N GLY A 53 -3.43 -6.41 11.09
CA GLY A 53 -3.42 -7.87 11.08
C GLY A 53 -4.80 -8.50 11.38
N ARG A 54 -5.63 -7.86 12.22
CA ARG A 54 -7.02 -8.32 12.42
C ARG A 54 -7.88 -8.05 11.20
N TRP A 55 -7.76 -6.84 10.63
CA TRP A 55 -8.51 -6.47 9.43
C TRP A 55 -8.17 -7.40 8.26
N THR A 56 -6.88 -7.61 8.00
CA THR A 56 -6.41 -8.46 6.90
C THR A 56 -7.04 -9.85 7.01
N ARG A 57 -6.86 -10.54 8.13
CA ARG A 57 -7.40 -11.90 8.33
C ARG A 57 -8.91 -11.97 8.13
N GLN A 58 -9.66 -11.05 8.73
CA GLN A 58 -11.13 -11.08 8.65
C GLN A 58 -11.64 -10.72 7.27
N THR A 59 -11.10 -9.68 6.67
CA THR A 59 -11.60 -9.12 5.40
C THR A 59 -11.19 -9.99 4.22
N THR A 60 -9.96 -10.47 4.19
CA THR A 60 -9.46 -11.37 3.14
C THR A 60 -10.26 -12.67 3.10
N LYS A 61 -10.50 -13.28 4.26
CA LYS A 61 -11.31 -14.52 4.35
C LYS A 61 -12.71 -14.31 3.79
N VAL A 62 -13.41 -13.26 4.23
CA VAL A 62 -14.78 -12.98 3.77
C VAL A 62 -14.83 -12.65 2.28
N ALA A 63 -13.86 -11.88 1.77
CA ALA A 63 -13.79 -11.54 0.35
C ALA A 63 -13.54 -12.78 -0.50
N TYR A 64 -12.59 -13.61 -0.07
CA TYR A 64 -12.26 -14.87 -0.73
C TYR A 64 -13.46 -15.83 -0.78
N GLU A 65 -14.13 -16.07 0.35
CA GLU A 65 -15.29 -16.97 0.42
C GLU A 65 -16.42 -16.53 -0.51
N LYS A 66 -16.74 -15.22 -0.52
CA LYS A 66 -17.76 -14.67 -1.44
C LYS A 66 -17.37 -14.82 -2.91
N ALA A 67 -16.12 -14.58 -3.23
CA ALA A 67 -15.62 -14.72 -4.61
C ALA A 67 -15.58 -16.18 -5.04
N ALA A 68 -15.20 -17.09 -4.15
CA ALA A 68 -15.24 -18.54 -4.42
C ALA A 68 -16.66 -19.03 -4.76
N GLU A 69 -17.67 -18.59 -3.99
CA GLU A 69 -19.07 -18.93 -4.30
C GLU A 69 -19.53 -18.32 -5.63
N LYS A 70 -19.11 -17.09 -5.96
CA LYS A 70 -19.40 -16.48 -7.28
C LYS A 70 -18.76 -17.29 -8.41
N ALA A 71 -17.47 -17.60 -8.31
CA ALA A 71 -16.75 -18.37 -9.33
C ALA A 71 -17.33 -19.78 -9.51
N LYS A 72 -17.68 -20.45 -8.42
CA LYS A 72 -18.37 -21.74 -8.43
C LYS A 72 -19.70 -21.67 -9.17
N ALA A 73 -20.51 -20.65 -8.91
CA ALA A 73 -21.78 -20.47 -9.60
C ALA A 73 -21.59 -20.21 -11.11
N GLN A 74 -20.55 -19.47 -11.50
CA GLN A 74 -20.19 -19.26 -12.90
C GLN A 74 -19.77 -20.56 -13.58
N LEU A 75 -18.86 -21.34 -12.94
CA LEU A 75 -18.42 -22.65 -13.45
C LEU A 75 -19.58 -23.63 -13.63
N TRP A 76 -20.54 -23.64 -12.71
CA TRP A 76 -21.73 -24.46 -12.86
C TRP A 76 -22.60 -24.05 -14.08
N LYS A 77 -22.75 -22.75 -14.34
CA LYS A 77 -23.45 -22.25 -15.53
C LYS A 77 -22.72 -22.65 -16.83
N LEU A 78 -21.39 -22.71 -16.79
CA LEU A 78 -20.56 -23.19 -17.89
C LEU A 78 -20.56 -24.73 -18.04
N GLY A 79 -21.38 -25.46 -17.26
CA GLY A 79 -21.46 -26.93 -17.30
C GLY A 79 -20.34 -27.64 -16.57
N ARG A 80 -19.43 -26.94 -15.91
CA ARG A 80 -18.32 -27.56 -15.16
C ARG A 80 -18.82 -28.17 -13.87
N ARG A 81 -18.19 -29.29 -13.46
CA ARG A 81 -18.47 -30.00 -12.22
C ARG A 81 -17.15 -30.43 -11.59
N ILE A 82 -17.12 -30.53 -10.26
CA ILE A 82 -15.91 -31.01 -9.55
C ILE A 82 -15.69 -32.48 -9.92
N PRO A 83 -14.53 -32.84 -10.44
CA PRO A 83 -14.19 -34.23 -10.69
C PRO A 83 -14.14 -35.06 -9.41
N ARG A 84 -14.42 -36.36 -9.50
CA ARG A 84 -14.35 -37.23 -8.33
C ARG A 84 -12.92 -37.36 -7.82
N GLY A 85 -12.74 -37.19 -6.52
CA GLY A 85 -11.44 -37.34 -5.85
C GLY A 85 -10.59 -36.08 -5.78
N VAL A 86 -11.03 -34.96 -6.35
CA VAL A 86 -10.33 -33.68 -6.21
C VAL A 86 -10.57 -33.08 -4.83
N ILE A 87 -9.49 -32.75 -4.14
CA ILE A 87 -9.52 -32.12 -2.81
C ILE A 87 -9.25 -30.62 -2.97
N PRO A 88 -10.10 -29.73 -2.44
CA PRO A 88 -9.87 -28.29 -2.51
C PRO A 88 -8.55 -27.86 -1.87
N ALA A 89 -7.79 -27.01 -2.55
CA ALA A 89 -6.63 -26.37 -1.95
C ALA A 89 -7.08 -25.44 -0.80
N ARG A 90 -6.37 -25.52 0.35
CA ARG A 90 -6.73 -24.76 1.57
C ARG A 90 -5.94 -23.46 1.75
N SER A 91 -5.05 -23.13 0.81
CA SER A 91 -4.03 -22.07 0.99
C SER A 91 -4.35 -20.69 0.41
N GLY A 92 -5.42 -20.55 -0.37
CA GLY A 92 -5.72 -19.33 -1.12
C GLY A 92 -5.79 -18.04 -0.28
N PRO A 93 -6.57 -17.98 0.82
CA PRO A 93 -6.67 -16.74 1.59
C PRO A 93 -5.35 -16.34 2.26
N GLN A 94 -4.52 -17.30 2.68
CA GLN A 94 -3.27 -17.03 3.38
C GLN A 94 -2.22 -16.32 2.51
N VAL A 95 -2.17 -16.60 1.22
CA VAL A 95 -1.25 -15.93 0.28
C VAL A 95 -1.59 -14.44 0.19
N VAL A 96 -2.87 -14.11 0.09
CA VAL A 96 -3.35 -12.73 0.02
C VAL A 96 -3.14 -12.02 1.37
N GLU A 97 -3.38 -12.70 2.49
CA GLU A 97 -3.12 -12.18 3.84
C GLU A 97 -1.65 -11.80 4.00
N ALA A 98 -0.72 -12.67 3.63
CA ALA A 98 0.71 -12.40 3.73
C ALA A 98 1.15 -11.19 2.88
N THR A 99 0.59 -11.03 1.69
CA THR A 99 0.87 -9.89 0.81
C THR A 99 0.37 -8.57 1.43
N ALA A 100 -0.85 -8.57 1.94
CA ALA A 100 -1.45 -7.40 2.59
C ALA A 100 -0.72 -7.03 3.89
N ASP A 101 -0.39 -8.01 4.72
CA ASP A 101 0.38 -7.79 5.95
C ASP A 101 1.75 -7.20 5.64
N THR A 102 2.43 -7.69 4.60
CA THR A 102 3.72 -7.14 4.15
C THR A 102 3.59 -5.67 3.72
N ALA A 103 2.55 -5.31 2.96
CA ALA A 103 2.32 -3.93 2.54
C ALA A 103 2.06 -3.00 3.75
N LEU A 104 1.24 -3.44 4.71
CA LEU A 104 0.91 -2.66 5.92
C LEU A 104 2.11 -2.53 6.87
N LEU A 105 2.95 -3.57 7.00
CA LEU A 105 4.20 -3.50 7.77
C LEU A 105 5.22 -2.54 7.13
N LYS A 106 5.34 -2.53 5.80
CA LYS A 106 6.17 -1.54 5.10
C LYS A 106 5.70 -0.11 5.37
N ALA A 107 4.38 0.11 5.38
CA ALA A 107 3.79 1.41 5.70
C ALA A 107 4.16 1.86 7.13
N THR A 108 4.01 1.00 8.12
CA THR A 108 4.32 1.34 9.51
C THR A 108 5.82 1.57 9.74
N GLY A 109 6.68 0.84 9.04
CA GLY A 109 8.13 1.10 9.00
C GLY A 109 8.45 2.47 8.40
N SER A 110 7.75 2.87 7.33
CA SER A 110 7.89 4.19 6.73
C SER A 110 7.45 5.31 7.67
N ILE A 111 6.33 5.13 8.38
CA ILE A 111 5.85 6.09 9.39
C ILE A 111 6.95 6.36 10.44
N MET A 112 7.56 5.31 10.99
CA MET A 112 8.60 5.47 12.01
C MET A 112 9.84 6.18 11.46
N ARG A 113 10.28 5.87 10.25
CA ARG A 113 11.38 6.60 9.60
C ARG A 113 11.07 8.08 9.47
N THR A 114 9.88 8.42 8.98
CA THR A 114 9.44 9.83 8.85
C THR A 114 9.43 10.55 10.21
N VAL A 115 8.96 9.90 11.27
CA VAL A 115 8.99 10.46 12.64
C VAL A 115 10.42 10.66 13.12
N GLU A 116 11.30 9.71 12.91
CA GLU A 116 12.71 9.78 13.30
C GLU A 116 13.44 10.89 12.55
N GLN A 117 13.22 11.03 11.24
CA GLN A 117 13.75 12.12 10.44
C GLN A 117 13.31 13.49 10.98
N PHE A 118 12.00 13.64 11.26
CA PHE A 118 11.44 14.87 11.79
C PHE A 118 12.04 15.22 13.16
N VAL A 119 12.12 14.26 14.07
CA VAL A 119 12.67 14.43 15.41
C VAL A 119 14.16 14.80 15.34
N SER A 120 14.93 14.16 14.46
CA SER A 120 16.35 14.46 14.25
C SER A 120 16.53 15.86 13.70
N ALA A 121 15.73 16.29 12.74
CA ALA A 121 15.73 17.63 12.18
C ALA A 121 15.37 18.69 13.26
N ALA A 122 14.39 18.41 14.12
CA ALA A 122 14.03 19.27 15.23
C ALA A 122 15.16 19.41 16.27
N LEU A 123 15.85 18.31 16.60
CA LEU A 123 17.04 18.33 17.49
C LEU A 123 18.18 19.16 16.90
N MET A 124 18.45 19.03 15.58
CA MET A 124 19.44 19.86 14.90
C MET A 124 19.08 21.34 14.97
N GLY A 125 17.79 21.67 14.78
CA GLY A 125 17.29 23.04 14.89
C GLY A 125 17.43 23.67 16.29
N THR A 126 17.58 22.85 17.35
CA THR A 126 17.78 23.30 18.74
C THR A 126 19.26 23.43 19.12
N GLY A 127 20.15 22.69 18.45
CA GLY A 127 21.61 22.75 18.67
C GLY A 127 22.19 24.06 18.18
N ALA A 128 23.24 24.55 18.84
CA ALA A 128 23.97 25.73 18.38
C ALA A 128 24.48 25.49 16.95
N THR A 129 24.37 26.49 16.11
CA THR A 129 24.69 26.55 14.67
C THR A 129 26.04 25.94 14.25
N LYS A 130 26.94 25.64 15.18
CA LYS A 130 28.25 25.05 14.90
C LYS A 130 28.24 23.52 14.63
N ASN A 131 27.21 22.80 15.05
CA ASN A 131 27.17 21.33 14.92
C ASN A 131 26.23 20.84 13.79
N ILE A 132 25.47 21.73 13.15
CA ILE A 132 24.50 21.35 12.14
C ILE A 132 25.19 20.75 10.90
N ILE A 133 26.31 21.33 10.46
CA ILE A 133 27.03 20.91 9.26
C ILE A 133 27.68 19.52 9.41
N GLY A 134 28.18 19.17 10.61
CA GLY A 134 28.85 17.88 10.84
C GLY A 134 27.89 16.72 11.01
N ALA A 135 26.68 16.97 11.57
CA ALA A 135 25.70 15.91 11.84
C ALA A 135 24.88 15.49 10.58
N VAL A 136 24.78 16.39 9.62
CA VAL A 136 24.00 16.20 8.39
C VAL A 136 24.69 15.26 7.39
N GLN A 137 26.02 15.16 7.45
CA GLN A 137 26.80 14.28 6.56
C GLN A 137 26.69 12.78 6.86
N GLU A 138 26.17 12.39 8.02
CA GLU A 138 26.12 10.98 8.46
C GLU A 138 24.76 10.29 8.20
N PHE A 139 23.73 11.01 7.75
CA PHE A 139 22.38 10.46 7.63
C PHE A 139 21.77 10.71 6.25
N ASP A 140 21.29 9.65 5.60
CA ASP A 140 20.50 9.70 4.37
C ASP A 140 19.01 9.93 4.72
N TYR A 141 18.58 11.21 4.74
CA TYR A 141 17.25 11.61 5.23
C TYR A 141 16.22 11.96 4.12
N GLY A 142 16.52 11.74 2.87
CA GLY A 142 15.63 12.12 1.76
C GLY A 142 15.45 13.64 1.63
N ASP A 143 14.39 14.06 0.94
CA ASP A 143 14.18 15.47 0.55
C ASP A 143 14.15 16.49 1.70
N VAL A 144 13.61 16.12 2.86
CA VAL A 144 13.51 17.04 4.03
C VAL A 144 14.89 17.37 4.57
N ALA A 145 15.80 16.43 4.60
CA ALA A 145 17.16 16.64 5.05
C ALA A 145 17.95 17.52 4.07
N GLY A 146 17.81 17.27 2.78
CA GLY A 146 18.43 18.09 1.75
C GLY A 146 17.97 19.56 1.82
N TRP A 147 16.70 19.81 2.13
CA TRP A 147 16.20 21.16 2.35
C TRP A 147 16.78 21.81 3.60
N ILE A 148 16.91 21.08 4.70
CA ILE A 148 17.50 21.57 5.95
C ILE A 148 19.00 21.82 5.77
N GLU A 149 19.72 20.95 5.04
CA GLU A 149 21.14 21.13 4.68
C GLU A 149 21.36 22.43 3.88
N ASN A 150 20.57 22.61 2.82
CA ASN A 150 20.65 23.80 1.99
C ASN A 150 20.33 25.06 2.80
N LEU A 151 19.33 24.98 3.67
CA LEU A 151 18.94 26.09 4.54
C LEU A 151 20.03 26.41 5.57
N ALA A 152 20.66 25.38 6.19
CA ALA A 152 21.76 25.57 7.11
C ALA A 152 22.99 26.18 6.44
N ALA A 153 23.34 25.68 5.24
CA ALA A 153 24.44 26.24 4.44
C ALA A 153 24.19 27.72 4.03
N ASP A 154 22.95 28.03 3.64
CA ASP A 154 22.53 29.38 3.31
C ASP A 154 22.49 30.31 4.54
N ALA A 155 22.06 29.80 5.69
CA ALA A 155 22.05 30.56 6.94
C ALA A 155 23.48 30.93 7.37
N VAL A 156 24.46 30.03 7.21
CA VAL A 156 25.88 30.30 7.46
C VAL A 156 26.41 31.36 6.50
N LYS A 157 26.12 31.25 5.20
CA LYS A 157 26.53 32.21 4.18
C LYS A 157 25.94 33.60 4.42
N LYS A 158 24.67 33.68 4.84
CA LYS A 158 23.91 34.91 5.06
C LYS A 158 24.05 35.44 6.49
N GLN A 159 24.79 34.78 7.38
CA GLN A 159 24.94 35.15 8.80
C GLN A 159 23.58 35.33 9.53
N LEU A 160 22.60 34.45 9.23
CA LEU A 160 21.28 34.50 9.84
C LEU A 160 21.35 34.17 11.34
N SER A 161 20.50 34.84 12.13
CA SER A 161 20.39 34.53 13.55
C SER A 161 19.79 33.13 13.76
N ALA A 162 20.17 32.50 14.89
CA ALA A 162 19.65 31.15 15.26
C ALA A 162 18.09 31.13 15.33
N ASN A 163 17.47 32.27 15.72
CA ASN A 163 16.01 32.34 15.77
C ASN A 163 15.35 32.37 14.40
N VAL A 164 15.97 33.02 13.41
CA VAL A 164 15.49 33.02 12.03
C VAL A 164 15.59 31.61 11.44
N LEU A 165 16.75 30.98 11.62
CA LEU A 165 16.97 29.59 11.15
C LEU A 165 15.96 28.60 11.79
N LYS A 166 15.71 28.69 13.10
CA LYS A 166 14.70 27.88 13.79
C LYS A 166 13.31 28.07 13.20
N LYS A 167 12.91 29.32 12.92
CA LYS A 167 11.61 29.60 12.32
C LYS A 167 11.49 28.98 10.93
N GLU A 168 12.49 29.13 10.08
CA GLU A 168 12.50 28.57 8.73
C GLU A 168 12.46 27.05 8.74
N ILE A 169 13.21 26.38 9.65
CA ILE A 169 13.13 24.94 9.85
C ILE A 169 11.71 24.53 10.26
N MET A 170 11.09 25.24 11.21
CA MET A 170 9.72 24.92 11.62
C MET A 170 8.71 25.09 10.49
N ASP A 171 8.87 26.10 9.65
CA ASP A 171 7.96 26.31 8.51
C ASP A 171 8.09 25.19 7.47
N ILE A 172 9.31 24.71 7.20
CA ILE A 172 9.55 23.51 6.37
C ILE A 172 8.89 22.28 6.99
N LEU A 173 9.13 22.01 8.26
CA LEU A 173 8.58 20.85 8.97
C LEU A 173 7.04 20.91 9.04
N ARG A 174 6.46 22.08 9.25
CA ARG A 174 4.99 22.29 9.19
C ARG A 174 4.45 22.01 7.79
N GLY A 175 5.12 22.52 6.76
CA GLY A 175 4.75 22.26 5.36
C GLY A 175 4.73 20.75 5.03
N TYR A 176 5.74 20.02 5.49
CA TYR A 176 5.84 18.58 5.31
C TYR A 176 4.71 17.80 6.02
N THR A 177 4.38 18.16 7.26
CA THR A 177 3.34 17.50 8.06
C THR A 177 1.91 17.90 7.70
N THR A 178 1.71 19.03 7.00
CA THR A 178 0.38 19.53 6.65
C THR A 178 -0.43 18.54 5.83
N LYS A 179 0.22 17.76 4.96
CA LYS A 179 -0.42 16.75 4.09
C LYS A 179 -0.55 15.37 4.71
N GLU A 180 -0.09 15.17 5.95
CA GLU A 180 -0.06 13.86 6.63
C GLU A 180 0.63 12.76 5.79
N ASN A 181 1.65 13.15 5.03
CA ASN A 181 2.40 12.27 4.14
C ASN A 181 3.48 11.51 4.93
N PHE A 182 3.06 10.47 5.66
CA PHE A 182 3.96 9.68 6.52
C PHE A 182 4.47 8.39 5.86
N ILE A 183 4.03 8.08 4.64
CA ILE A 183 4.41 6.85 3.95
C ILE A 183 5.13 7.20 2.67
N THR A 184 6.40 6.83 2.60
CA THR A 184 7.21 6.93 1.39
C THR A 184 7.58 5.53 0.93
N ILE A 185 7.26 5.20 -0.32
CA ILE A 185 7.57 3.90 -0.92
C ILE A 185 8.23 4.10 -2.28
N MET A 186 9.18 3.21 -2.58
CA MET A 186 9.77 3.10 -3.90
C MET A 186 8.81 2.37 -4.84
N THR A 187 8.51 2.96 -5.98
CA THR A 187 7.71 2.38 -7.06
C THR A 187 8.57 2.26 -8.33
N THR A 188 8.07 1.59 -9.35
CA THR A 188 8.73 1.54 -10.67
C THR A 188 8.91 2.91 -11.32
N ALA A 189 8.05 3.88 -10.95
CA ALA A 189 8.10 5.27 -11.41
C ALA A 189 8.89 6.19 -10.45
N GLY A 190 9.65 5.63 -9.48
CA GLY A 190 10.41 6.36 -8.48
C GLY A 190 9.73 6.42 -7.11
N GLU A 191 10.28 7.26 -6.24
CA GLU A 191 9.80 7.45 -4.89
C GLU A 191 8.44 8.18 -4.87
N ARG A 192 7.50 7.69 -4.08
CA ARG A 192 6.18 8.30 -3.90
C ARG A 192 5.79 8.39 -2.43
N THR A 193 5.26 9.53 -2.05
CA THR A 193 4.78 9.81 -0.70
C THR A 193 3.25 9.77 -0.65
N TYR A 194 2.71 9.15 0.39
CA TYR A 194 1.28 8.94 0.56
C TYR A 194 0.80 9.43 1.91
N ASN A 195 -0.40 10.02 1.91
CA ASN A 195 -1.21 10.18 3.11
C ASN A 195 -1.63 8.81 3.66
N LEU A 196 -1.66 8.65 4.99
CA LEU A 196 -1.96 7.38 5.64
C LEU A 196 -3.33 6.80 5.25
N ALA A 197 -4.36 7.65 5.21
CA ALA A 197 -5.72 7.22 4.87
C ALA A 197 -5.78 6.71 3.42
N LYS A 198 -5.20 7.46 2.47
CA LYS A 198 -5.18 7.06 1.05
C LYS A 198 -4.35 5.81 0.81
N TYR A 199 -3.22 5.66 1.51
CA TYR A 199 -2.43 4.44 1.39
C TYR A 199 -3.17 3.21 1.89
N SER A 200 -3.80 3.31 3.07
CA SER A 200 -4.58 2.19 3.63
C SER A 200 -5.80 1.84 2.77
N GLU A 201 -6.43 2.83 2.12
CA GLU A 201 -7.49 2.60 1.14
C GLU A 201 -6.98 1.82 -0.08
N MET A 202 -5.86 2.24 -0.66
CA MET A 202 -5.22 1.55 -1.77
C MET A 202 -4.86 0.10 -1.42
N VAL A 203 -4.26 -0.13 -0.26
CA VAL A 203 -3.93 -1.50 0.20
C VAL A 203 -5.19 -2.32 0.37
N ALA A 204 -6.23 -1.75 0.97
CA ALA A 204 -7.48 -2.46 1.18
C ALA A 204 -8.17 -2.85 -0.14
N GLN A 205 -8.25 -1.95 -1.11
CA GLN A 205 -8.83 -2.22 -2.44
C GLN A 205 -8.03 -3.31 -3.17
N THR A 206 -6.70 -3.17 -3.19
CA THR A 206 -5.82 -4.15 -3.82
C THR A 206 -5.95 -5.53 -3.18
N THR A 207 -6.00 -5.59 -1.85
CA THR A 207 -6.18 -6.86 -1.10
C THR A 207 -7.49 -7.55 -1.44
N LEU A 208 -8.59 -6.80 -1.53
CA LEU A 208 -9.89 -7.36 -1.90
C LEU A 208 -9.89 -7.89 -3.34
N ALA A 209 -9.30 -7.16 -4.28
CA ALA A 209 -9.17 -7.60 -5.66
C ALA A 209 -8.30 -8.87 -5.77
N GLN A 210 -7.18 -8.93 -5.05
CA GLN A 210 -6.33 -10.13 -4.98
C GLN A 210 -7.06 -11.33 -4.38
N ALA A 211 -7.86 -11.14 -3.31
CA ALA A 211 -8.64 -12.22 -2.72
C ALA A 211 -9.69 -12.76 -3.70
N GLN A 212 -10.33 -11.89 -4.48
CA GLN A 212 -11.31 -12.28 -5.49
C GLN A 212 -10.64 -13.07 -6.63
N THR A 213 -9.52 -12.58 -7.13
CA THR A 213 -8.76 -13.27 -8.19
C THR A 213 -8.26 -14.63 -7.74
N GLN A 214 -7.65 -14.69 -6.55
CA GLN A 214 -7.14 -15.96 -6.01
C GLN A 214 -8.26 -16.96 -5.82
N ALA A 215 -9.42 -16.54 -5.32
CA ALA A 215 -10.57 -17.41 -5.18
C ALA A 215 -11.07 -17.95 -6.53
N THR A 216 -11.05 -17.11 -7.58
CA THR A 216 -11.42 -17.54 -8.95
C THR A 216 -10.43 -18.59 -9.47
N ILE A 217 -9.13 -18.34 -9.34
CA ILE A 217 -8.08 -19.28 -9.74
C ILE A 217 -8.23 -20.64 -9.03
N ASP A 218 -8.41 -20.61 -7.69
CA ASP A 218 -8.57 -21.84 -6.89
C ASP A 218 -9.83 -22.61 -7.27
N GLN A 219 -10.94 -21.92 -7.59
CA GLN A 219 -12.14 -22.58 -8.07
C GLN A 219 -11.95 -23.14 -9.48
N CYS A 220 -11.28 -22.42 -10.37
CA CYS A 220 -10.94 -22.92 -11.70
C CYS A 220 -10.11 -24.21 -11.59
N ALA A 221 -9.09 -24.22 -10.75
CA ALA A 221 -8.28 -25.43 -10.50
C ALA A 221 -9.11 -26.60 -9.95
N LEU A 222 -10.02 -26.35 -8.99
CA LEU A 222 -10.90 -27.36 -8.41
C LEU A 222 -11.86 -27.99 -9.43
N TYR A 223 -12.31 -27.20 -10.41
CA TYR A 223 -13.23 -27.63 -11.46
C TYR A 223 -12.53 -28.06 -12.76
N GLU A 224 -11.19 -28.16 -12.76
CA GLU A 224 -10.36 -28.44 -13.94
C GLU A 224 -10.71 -27.54 -15.13
N ASN A 225 -10.91 -26.25 -14.85
CA ASN A 225 -11.17 -25.24 -15.85
C ASN A 225 -9.94 -24.35 -16.01
N ASP A 226 -9.28 -24.43 -17.15
CA ASP A 226 -8.03 -23.70 -17.40
C ASP A 226 -8.22 -22.27 -17.92
N LEU A 227 -9.37 -21.97 -18.54
CA LEU A 227 -9.59 -20.70 -19.22
C LEU A 227 -10.26 -19.68 -18.31
N VAL A 228 -9.69 -18.47 -18.30
CA VAL A 228 -10.24 -17.28 -17.64
C VAL A 228 -10.26 -16.11 -18.60
N GLN A 229 -11.24 -15.22 -18.43
CA GLN A 229 -11.32 -13.96 -19.15
C GLN A 229 -11.06 -12.81 -18.17
N VAL A 230 -10.24 -11.85 -18.57
CA VAL A 230 -10.07 -10.61 -17.81
C VAL A 230 -11.31 -9.72 -18.02
N SER A 231 -11.86 -9.20 -16.92
CA SER A 231 -13.07 -8.38 -16.98
C SER A 231 -12.85 -7.10 -17.78
N SER A 232 -13.90 -6.64 -18.48
CA SER A 232 -13.86 -5.45 -19.32
C SER A 232 -14.55 -4.28 -18.62
N HIS A 233 -13.88 -3.13 -18.56
CA HIS A 233 -14.33 -1.91 -17.90
C HIS A 233 -14.17 -0.65 -18.75
N GLY A 234 -13.67 -0.77 -19.99
CA GLY A 234 -13.33 0.36 -20.85
C GLY A 234 -12.17 1.19 -20.28
N THR A 235 -11.11 0.51 -19.86
CA THR A 235 -9.97 1.17 -19.21
C THR A 235 -9.19 2.06 -20.16
N VAL A 236 -8.59 3.13 -19.60
CA VAL A 236 -7.60 3.98 -20.29
C VAL A 236 -6.19 3.75 -19.73
N CYS A 237 -6.00 2.74 -18.88
CA CYS A 237 -4.72 2.40 -18.28
C CYS A 237 -3.89 1.56 -19.24
N ASP A 238 -2.73 2.07 -19.67
CA ASP A 238 -1.83 1.39 -20.62
C ASP A 238 -1.47 -0.05 -20.19
N ILE A 239 -1.27 -0.28 -18.87
CA ILE A 239 -0.96 -1.62 -18.35
C ILE A 239 -2.15 -2.57 -18.51
N CYS A 240 -3.37 -2.09 -18.27
CA CYS A 240 -4.56 -2.92 -18.28
C CYS A 240 -5.12 -3.17 -19.70
N LEU A 241 -4.89 -2.25 -20.63
CA LEU A 241 -5.36 -2.36 -22.02
C LEU A 241 -4.85 -3.62 -22.72
N GLU A 242 -3.65 -4.09 -22.36
CA GLU A 242 -3.07 -5.32 -22.92
C GLU A 242 -3.84 -6.58 -22.51
N TYR A 243 -4.54 -6.52 -21.37
CA TYR A 243 -5.19 -7.69 -20.76
C TYR A 243 -6.72 -7.64 -20.84
N GLU A 244 -7.29 -6.44 -20.86
CA GLU A 244 -8.74 -6.22 -20.74
C GLU A 244 -9.54 -6.98 -21.81
N GLY A 245 -10.51 -7.77 -21.36
CA GLY A 245 -11.40 -8.52 -22.23
C GLY A 245 -10.79 -9.79 -22.85
N ASN A 246 -9.48 -9.97 -22.77
CA ASN A 246 -8.78 -11.11 -23.36
C ASN A 246 -8.96 -12.38 -22.53
N VAL A 247 -8.84 -13.53 -23.19
CA VAL A 247 -8.91 -14.86 -22.60
C VAL A 247 -7.50 -15.43 -22.45
N TYR A 248 -7.25 -16.07 -21.30
CA TYR A 248 -5.96 -16.64 -20.95
C TYR A 248 -6.11 -18.04 -20.39
N SER A 249 -5.08 -18.87 -20.63
CA SER A 249 -4.85 -20.13 -19.94
C SER A 249 -4.13 -19.89 -18.61
N LEU A 250 -4.64 -20.47 -17.52
CA LEU A 250 -3.99 -20.40 -16.21
C LEU A 250 -2.75 -21.31 -16.15
N SER A 251 -2.83 -22.50 -16.75
CA SER A 251 -1.70 -23.43 -16.80
C SER A 251 -0.64 -23.05 -17.85
N GLY A 252 -1.06 -22.37 -18.93
CA GLY A 252 -0.25 -22.12 -20.11
C GLY A 252 -0.09 -23.33 -21.03
N ASN A 253 -0.90 -24.39 -20.83
CA ASN A 253 -0.85 -25.60 -21.65
C ASN A 253 -1.86 -25.59 -22.81
N ASP A 254 -2.74 -24.60 -22.84
CA ASP A 254 -3.73 -24.46 -23.92
C ASP A 254 -3.02 -23.93 -25.19
N PRO A 255 -3.17 -24.58 -26.36
CA PRO A 255 -2.48 -24.18 -27.58
C PRO A 255 -3.09 -22.92 -28.25
N GLU A 256 -4.34 -22.58 -27.95
CA GLU A 256 -5.06 -21.46 -28.56
C GLU A 256 -5.04 -20.19 -27.71
N TYR A 257 -4.88 -20.34 -26.39
CA TYR A 257 -4.92 -19.20 -25.46
C TYR A 257 -3.58 -19.01 -24.74
N PRO A 258 -3.03 -17.77 -24.78
CA PRO A 258 -1.75 -17.51 -24.11
C PRO A 258 -1.87 -17.69 -22.61
N LYS A 259 -0.74 -17.99 -21.97
CA LYS A 259 -0.66 -18.00 -20.51
C LYS A 259 -0.86 -16.59 -19.96
N LEU A 260 -1.60 -16.47 -18.87
CA LEU A 260 -1.63 -15.22 -18.10
C LEU A 260 -0.25 -15.02 -17.44
N ASP A 261 0.55 -14.11 -17.98
CA ASP A 261 1.95 -13.87 -17.61
C ASP A 261 2.11 -12.89 -16.43
N LYS A 262 1.03 -12.23 -16.04
CA LYS A 262 1.01 -11.26 -14.97
C LYS A 262 -0.15 -11.47 -14.02
N ASP A 263 0.13 -11.36 -12.73
CA ASP A 263 -0.90 -11.52 -11.71
C ASP A 263 -1.95 -10.39 -11.78
N CYS A 264 -3.22 -10.76 -11.85
CA CYS A 264 -4.33 -9.84 -11.67
C CYS A 264 -4.63 -9.71 -10.15
N PRO A 265 -4.86 -8.49 -9.61
CA PRO A 265 -4.88 -7.18 -10.26
C PRO A 265 -3.50 -6.72 -10.73
N PHE A 266 -3.40 -6.14 -11.91
CA PHE A 266 -2.14 -5.82 -12.61
C PHE A 266 -1.32 -4.68 -11.95
N HIS A 267 -1.95 -3.87 -11.14
CA HIS A 267 -1.33 -2.77 -10.38
C HIS A 267 -2.22 -2.38 -9.17
N PRO A 268 -1.72 -1.62 -8.19
CA PRO A 268 -2.54 -1.07 -7.12
C PRO A 268 -3.73 -0.26 -7.67
N ASN A 269 -4.90 -0.43 -7.06
CA ASN A 269 -6.19 0.16 -7.51
C ASN A 269 -6.68 -0.33 -8.89
N CYS A 270 -6.19 -1.45 -9.38
CA CYS A 270 -6.73 -2.06 -10.59
C CYS A 270 -8.17 -2.53 -10.35
N ALA A 271 -9.07 -2.22 -11.28
CA ALA A 271 -10.47 -2.62 -11.22
C ALA A 271 -10.73 -4.01 -11.84
N HIS A 272 -9.76 -4.55 -12.59
CA HIS A 272 -9.90 -5.81 -13.29
C HIS A 272 -9.87 -7.00 -12.35
N GLY A 273 -10.63 -8.03 -12.72
CA GLY A 273 -10.66 -9.33 -12.08
C GLY A 273 -10.71 -10.44 -13.12
N LEU A 274 -10.62 -11.68 -12.68
CA LEU A 274 -10.72 -12.86 -13.53
C LEU A 274 -12.13 -13.45 -13.45
N GLU A 275 -12.67 -13.88 -14.59
CA GLU A 275 -13.92 -14.61 -14.70
C GLU A 275 -13.67 -15.96 -15.38
N PRO A 276 -14.17 -17.07 -14.85
CA PRO A 276 -14.07 -18.36 -15.53
C PRO A 276 -14.77 -18.32 -16.89
N THR A 277 -14.15 -18.89 -17.92
CA THR A 277 -14.77 -19.06 -19.23
C THR A 277 -14.46 -20.44 -19.82
N THR A 278 -15.04 -20.78 -20.98
CA THR A 278 -14.79 -22.01 -21.73
C THR A 278 -14.83 -21.65 -23.22
N GLU A 279 -14.20 -22.48 -24.07
CA GLU A 279 -14.24 -22.31 -25.53
C GLU A 279 -15.68 -22.18 -26.07
N ALA A 280 -16.60 -23.02 -25.56
CA ALA A 280 -17.99 -22.98 -25.95
C ALA A 280 -18.66 -21.64 -25.64
N ASN A 281 -18.31 -21.00 -24.51
CA ASN A 281 -18.84 -19.70 -24.11
C ASN A 281 -18.24 -18.57 -24.95
N ILE A 282 -16.97 -18.66 -25.30
CA ILE A 282 -16.26 -17.68 -26.16
C ILE A 282 -16.88 -17.72 -27.55
N SER A 283 -16.97 -18.88 -28.16
CA SER A 283 -17.54 -19.06 -29.50
C SER A 283 -19.02 -18.65 -29.58
N TYR A 284 -19.77 -18.69 -28.48
CA TYR A 284 -21.14 -18.20 -28.41
C TYR A 284 -21.18 -16.66 -28.46
N LYS A 285 -20.34 -16.01 -27.65
CA LYS A 285 -20.25 -14.53 -27.60
C LYS A 285 -19.80 -13.94 -28.94
N GLU A 286 -18.86 -14.57 -29.63
CA GLU A 286 -18.35 -14.13 -30.92
C GLU A 286 -19.43 -14.21 -32.05
N ARG A 287 -20.43 -15.08 -31.89
CA ARG A 287 -21.53 -15.20 -32.87
C ARG A 287 -22.68 -14.21 -32.67
N GLU A 288 -22.79 -13.64 -31.47
CA GLU A 288 -23.85 -12.68 -31.12
C GLU A 288 -23.39 -11.20 -31.14
N GLY A 289 -22.06 -10.94 -31.20
CA GLY A 289 -21.48 -9.58 -31.31
C GLY A 289 -21.15 -9.22 -32.73
#